data_da9c5ab13720556025c89f0e4271b7d8
#
_entry.id   da9c5ab13720556025c89f0e4271b7d8
#
_cell.length_a   1.000
_cell.length_b   1.000
_cell.length_c   1.000
_cell.angle_alpha   90.00
_cell.angle_beta   90.00
_cell.angle_gamma   90.00
#
_symmetry.space_group_name_H-M   'P 1'
#
loop_
_entity.id
_entity.type
_entity.pdbx_description
1 polymer ?
#
loop_
_entity_poly.entity_id
_entity_poly.type
_entity_poly.pdbx_seq_one_letter_code
_entity_poly.pdbx_strand_id
1 'polypeptide(L)'
;MKPHEIERHQAQRQEMDIVLHLDPTLFWFSGHFAVQPLLPGVAQLEWVMHYAAQLAPGWRFHSIQNVKFQAPLLPESAVTLSLSWHEARQTLSFSFRRHDGEARHSASSGKIRLCR
;
A
#
# COMPACT_ATOMS: atom_id res chain seq x y z
N MET A 1 4.53 -7.27 10.61
CA MET A 1 3.12 -7.67 10.46
C MET A 1 2.74 -7.63 8.99
N LYS A 2 2.19 -8.72 8.49
CA LYS A 2 1.86 -8.85 7.07
C LYS A 2 0.40 -8.48 6.83
N PRO A 3 0.09 -7.88 5.66
CA PRO A 3 -1.29 -7.64 5.29
C PRO A 3 -2.01 -8.96 4.98
N HIS A 4 -3.32 -8.94 5.13
CA HIS A 4 -4.17 -10.07 4.77
C HIS A 4 -4.56 -9.92 3.29
N GLU A 5 -3.90 -10.67 2.43
CA GLU A 5 -4.12 -10.62 1.00
C GLU A 5 -5.36 -11.43 0.62
N ILE A 6 -6.32 -10.81 -0.07
CA ILE A 6 -7.53 -11.47 -0.57
C ILE A 6 -7.33 -11.90 -2.02
N GLU A 7 -6.77 -11.02 -2.83
CA GLU A 7 -6.68 -11.23 -4.26
C GLU A 7 -5.46 -10.50 -4.81
N ARG A 8 -4.87 -11.05 -5.86
CA ARG A 8 -3.71 -10.46 -6.52
C ARG A 8 -3.85 -10.58 -8.02
N HIS A 9 -3.57 -9.48 -8.73
CA HIS A 9 -3.48 -9.44 -10.18
C HIS A 9 -2.13 -8.88 -10.59
N GLN A 10 -1.49 -9.53 -11.54
CA GLN A 10 -0.22 -9.06 -12.08
C GLN A 10 -0.28 -9.20 -13.61
N ALA A 11 -0.93 -8.21 -14.25
CA ALA A 11 -1.12 -8.21 -15.71
C ALA A 11 0.18 -8.05 -16.46
N GLN A 12 1.15 -7.34 -15.88
CA GLN A 12 2.47 -7.10 -16.46
C GLN A 12 3.55 -7.39 -15.41
N ARG A 13 4.77 -7.65 -15.90
CA ARG A 13 5.88 -7.97 -15.00
C ARG A 13 6.22 -6.87 -14.00
N GLN A 14 5.91 -5.61 -14.36
CA GLN A 14 6.25 -4.43 -13.58
C GLN A 14 5.05 -3.80 -12.88
N GLU A 15 3.92 -4.48 -12.90
CA GLU A 15 2.69 -3.99 -12.25
C GLU A 15 2.08 -5.08 -11.40
N MET A 16 1.44 -4.67 -10.32
CA MET A 16 0.81 -5.60 -9.39
C MET A 16 -0.35 -4.90 -8.69
N ASP A 17 -1.52 -5.55 -8.67
CA ASP A 17 -2.68 -5.10 -7.92
C ASP A 17 -3.00 -6.16 -6.86
N ILE A 18 -3.10 -5.75 -5.62
CA ILE A 18 -3.38 -6.65 -4.51
C ILE A 18 -4.59 -6.13 -3.75
N VAL A 19 -5.59 -6.98 -3.54
CA VAL A 19 -6.72 -6.64 -2.70
C VAL A 19 -6.43 -7.14 -1.29
N LEU A 20 -6.50 -6.24 -0.32
CA LEU A 20 -6.18 -6.51 1.07
C LEU A 20 -7.40 -6.28 1.94
N HIS A 21 -7.53 -7.06 2.99
CA HIS A 21 -8.51 -6.84 4.04
C HIS A 21 -7.80 -6.29 5.27
N LEU A 22 -8.30 -5.18 5.81
CA LEU A 22 -7.72 -4.55 6.99
C LEU A 22 -8.35 -5.19 8.23
N ASP A 23 -7.70 -6.24 8.73
CA ASP A 23 -8.17 -6.98 9.90
C ASP A 23 -8.19 -6.05 11.12
N PRO A 24 -9.33 -5.99 11.86
CA PRO A 24 -9.41 -5.12 13.03
C PRO A 24 -8.47 -5.51 14.17
N THR A 25 -7.91 -6.72 14.13
CA THR A 25 -6.93 -7.16 15.14
C THR A 25 -5.50 -6.70 14.82
N LEU A 26 -5.27 -6.03 13.69
CA LEU A 26 -3.96 -5.49 13.36
C LEU A 26 -3.49 -4.55 14.48
N PHE A 27 -2.20 -4.65 14.82
CA PHE A 27 -1.59 -3.84 15.87
C PHE A 27 -1.88 -2.34 15.68
N TRP A 28 -1.89 -1.88 14.43
CA TRP A 28 -2.05 -0.46 14.11
C TRP A 28 -3.43 0.10 14.48
N PHE A 29 -4.42 -0.77 14.72
CA PHE A 29 -5.76 -0.35 15.09
C PHE A 29 -5.97 -0.36 16.61
N SER A 30 -4.96 -0.69 17.39
CA SER A 30 -5.04 -0.70 18.84
C SER A 30 -4.21 0.44 19.44
N GLY A 31 -4.46 0.78 20.70
CA GLY A 31 -3.66 1.74 21.43
C GLY A 31 -4.07 3.19 21.20
N HIS A 32 -3.18 4.02 20.69
CA HIS A 32 -3.32 5.47 20.72
C HIS A 32 -4.51 6.05 19.97
N PHE A 33 -5.06 5.33 19.02
CA PHE A 33 -6.17 5.80 18.19
C PHE A 33 -7.46 5.05 18.47
N ALA A 34 -7.69 4.72 19.76
CA ALA A 34 -8.83 3.90 20.15
C ALA A 34 -10.18 4.52 19.77
N VAL A 35 -10.29 5.84 19.74
CA VAL A 35 -11.53 6.54 19.39
C VAL A 35 -11.80 6.47 17.88
N GLN A 36 -10.75 6.53 17.07
CA GLN A 36 -10.87 6.47 15.61
C GLN A 36 -9.68 5.71 15.04
N PRO A 37 -9.71 4.37 15.10
CA PRO A 37 -8.59 3.58 14.60
C PRO A 37 -8.42 3.73 13.10
N LEU A 38 -7.18 3.88 12.66
CA LEU A 38 -6.84 3.97 11.24
C LEU A 38 -5.45 3.39 11.01
N LEU A 39 -5.18 3.00 9.78
CA LEU A 39 -3.88 2.48 9.41
C LEU A 39 -2.93 3.65 9.16
N PRO A 40 -1.85 3.79 9.97
CA PRO A 40 -0.93 4.90 9.81
C PRO A 40 -0.20 4.88 8.46
N GLY A 41 0.24 6.07 8.02
CA GLY A 41 0.98 6.18 6.78
C GLY A 41 2.27 5.35 6.78
N VAL A 42 2.96 5.27 7.92
CA VAL A 42 4.19 4.46 8.02
C VAL A 42 3.90 2.98 7.78
N ALA A 43 2.77 2.48 8.25
CA ALA A 43 2.37 1.10 8.01
C ALA A 43 2.02 0.87 6.54
N GLN A 44 1.36 1.84 5.91
CA GLN A 44 1.06 1.76 4.49
C GLN A 44 2.34 1.66 3.66
N LEU A 45 3.34 2.46 3.97
CA LEU A 45 4.63 2.43 3.27
C LEU A 45 5.37 1.11 3.53
N GLU A 46 5.26 0.56 4.72
CA GLU A 46 5.84 -0.74 5.03
C GLU A 46 5.23 -1.84 4.14
N TRP A 47 3.91 -1.80 3.95
CA TRP A 47 3.24 -2.77 3.08
C TRP A 47 3.63 -2.56 1.62
N VAL A 48 3.76 -1.31 1.18
CA VAL A 48 4.25 -1.01 -0.17
C VAL A 48 5.61 -1.68 -0.39
N MET A 49 6.54 -1.53 0.56
CA MET A 49 7.87 -2.11 0.44
C MET A 49 7.86 -3.63 0.54
N HIS A 50 6.94 -4.20 1.29
CA HIS A 50 6.78 -5.65 1.37
C HIS A 50 6.49 -6.24 -0.01
N TYR A 51 5.55 -5.64 -0.74
CA TYR A 51 5.21 -6.11 -2.09
C TYR A 51 6.22 -5.64 -3.13
N ALA A 52 6.85 -4.50 -2.93
CA ALA A 52 7.89 -4.01 -3.84
C ALA A 52 9.06 -5.00 -3.94
N ALA A 53 9.38 -5.70 -2.87
CA ALA A 53 10.42 -6.71 -2.88
C ALA A 53 10.13 -7.85 -3.86
N GLN A 54 8.85 -8.13 -4.12
CA GLN A 54 8.44 -9.14 -5.09
C GLN A 54 8.46 -8.61 -6.52
N LEU A 55 8.16 -7.32 -6.69
CA LEU A 55 8.09 -6.68 -7.99
C LEU A 55 9.47 -6.24 -8.50
N ALA A 56 10.32 -5.79 -7.59
CA ALA A 56 11.67 -5.29 -7.89
C ALA A 56 12.70 -5.98 -6.98
N PRO A 57 13.00 -7.27 -7.19
CA PRO A 57 13.95 -8.00 -6.35
C PRO A 57 15.34 -7.34 -6.39
N GLY A 58 15.96 -7.22 -5.23
CA GLY A 58 17.31 -6.64 -5.11
C GLY A 58 17.32 -5.13 -5.02
N TRP A 59 16.17 -4.47 -5.20
CA TRP A 59 16.06 -3.03 -5.02
C TRP A 59 15.65 -2.71 -3.58
N ARG A 60 16.10 -1.58 -3.08
CA ARG A 60 15.86 -1.15 -1.71
C ARG A 60 15.30 0.26 -1.68
N PHE A 61 14.60 0.60 -0.61
CA PHE A 61 14.10 1.95 -0.39
C PHE A 61 15.25 2.95 -0.38
N HIS A 62 15.09 4.04 -1.12
CA HIS A 62 16.03 5.16 -1.10
C HIS A 62 15.37 6.39 -0.50
N SER A 63 14.28 6.86 -1.08
CA SER A 63 13.62 8.08 -0.61
C SER A 63 12.17 8.14 -1.10
N ILE A 64 11.39 8.96 -0.43
CA ILE A 64 10.04 9.29 -0.86
C ILE A 64 10.12 10.51 -1.77
N GLN A 65 9.59 10.41 -3.00
CA GLN A 65 9.51 11.55 -3.91
C GLN A 65 8.29 12.39 -3.61
N ASN A 66 7.13 11.75 -3.50
CA ASN A 66 5.92 12.41 -3.03
C ASN A 66 4.96 11.37 -2.47
N VAL A 67 4.14 11.79 -1.53
CA VAL A 67 3.08 10.95 -0.96
C VAL A 67 1.92 11.85 -0.59
N LYS A 68 0.70 11.41 -0.92
CA LYS A 68 -0.53 12.08 -0.53
C LYS A 68 -1.39 11.11 0.27
N PHE A 69 -1.86 11.56 1.43
CA PHE A 69 -2.83 10.83 2.23
C PHE A 69 -4.14 11.58 2.16
N GLN A 70 -5.13 11.03 1.44
CA GLN A 70 -6.39 11.71 1.14
C GLN A 70 -7.55 11.22 1.99
N ALA A 71 -7.54 9.95 2.36
CA ALA A 71 -8.59 9.37 3.18
C ALA A 71 -7.99 8.31 4.10
N PRO A 72 -8.55 8.12 5.31
CA PRO A 72 -8.05 7.11 6.23
C PRO A 72 -8.37 5.69 5.74
N LEU A 73 -7.49 4.75 6.07
CA LEU A 73 -7.73 3.33 5.91
C LEU A 73 -8.19 2.79 7.27
N LEU A 74 -9.42 2.30 7.31
CA LEU A 74 -10.10 1.92 8.54
C LEU A 74 -10.14 0.39 8.68
N PRO A 75 -10.29 -0.12 9.93
CA PRO A 75 -10.45 -1.57 10.12
C PRO A 75 -11.68 -2.08 9.41
N GLU A 76 -11.69 -3.36 9.08
CA GLU A 76 -12.77 -4.07 8.38
C GLU A 76 -12.91 -3.66 6.91
N SER A 77 -12.18 -2.66 6.43
CA SER A 77 -12.29 -2.25 5.03
C SER A 77 -11.44 -3.13 4.11
N ALA A 78 -11.88 -3.22 2.86
CA ALA A 78 -11.08 -3.78 1.80
C ALA A 78 -10.43 -2.66 1.03
N VAL A 79 -9.17 -2.86 0.61
CA VAL A 79 -8.43 -1.87 -0.16
C VAL A 79 -7.68 -2.56 -1.28
N THR A 80 -7.47 -1.85 -2.38
CA THR A 80 -6.60 -2.31 -3.45
C THR A 80 -5.30 -1.52 -3.41
N LEU A 81 -4.20 -2.23 -3.23
CA LEU A 81 -2.86 -1.65 -3.38
C LEU A 81 -2.39 -1.92 -4.81
N SER A 82 -2.12 -0.87 -5.55
CA SER A 82 -1.59 -0.94 -6.90
C SER A 82 -0.14 -0.47 -6.91
N LEU A 83 0.73 -1.25 -7.51
CA LEU A 83 2.15 -0.94 -7.64
C LEU A 83 2.54 -0.93 -9.09
N SER A 84 3.43 -0.01 -9.47
CA SER A 84 4.00 0.07 -10.81
C SER A 84 5.48 0.41 -10.67
N TRP A 85 6.33 -0.45 -11.20
CA TRP A 85 7.78 -0.29 -11.12
C TRP A 85 8.35 0.19 -12.45
N HIS A 86 9.05 1.30 -12.42
CA HIS A 86 9.71 1.89 -13.58
C HIS A 86 11.23 1.85 -13.35
N GLU A 87 11.86 0.77 -13.80
CA GLU A 87 13.27 0.52 -13.52
C GLU A 87 14.17 1.62 -14.08
N ALA A 88 13.92 2.07 -15.30
CA ALA A 88 14.73 3.11 -15.93
C ALA A 88 14.76 4.41 -15.12
N ARG A 89 13.68 4.70 -14.40
CA ARG A 89 13.56 5.89 -13.55
C ARG A 89 13.84 5.59 -12.08
N GLN A 90 14.06 4.32 -11.75
CA GLN A 90 14.25 3.86 -10.38
C GLN A 90 13.10 4.29 -9.47
N THR A 91 11.89 4.34 -10.02
CA THR A 91 10.71 4.87 -9.34
C THR A 91 9.62 3.82 -9.24
N LEU A 92 9.12 3.65 -8.02
CA LEU A 92 7.96 2.81 -7.71
C LEU A 92 6.77 3.72 -7.44
N SER A 93 5.72 3.57 -8.22
CA SER A 93 4.46 4.28 -7.98
C SER A 93 3.51 3.36 -7.22
N PHE A 94 2.77 3.91 -6.27
CA PHE A 94 1.80 3.13 -5.53
C PHE A 94 0.52 3.91 -5.31
N SER A 95 -0.59 3.19 -5.11
CA SER A 95 -1.84 3.78 -4.67
C SER A 95 -2.61 2.78 -3.83
N PHE A 96 -3.28 3.28 -2.79
CA PHE A 96 -4.26 2.54 -2.02
C PHE A 96 -5.63 3.09 -2.37
N ARG A 97 -6.54 2.23 -2.82
CA ARG A 97 -7.91 2.61 -3.11
C ARG A 97 -8.85 1.85 -2.19
N ARG A 98 -9.65 2.58 -1.44
CA ARG A 98 -10.61 2.00 -0.52
C ARG A 98 -11.85 1.53 -1.29
N HIS A 99 -12.31 0.32 -0.97
CA HIS A 99 -13.55 -0.21 -1.53
C HIS A 99 -14.74 0.29 -0.73
N ASP A 100 -15.73 0.82 -1.44
CA ASP A 100 -16.95 1.32 -0.85
C ASP A 100 -18.11 0.84 -1.74
N GLY A 101 -18.55 -0.40 -1.51
CA GLY A 101 -19.44 -1.07 -2.42
C GLY A 101 -18.73 -1.29 -3.76
N GLU A 102 -19.33 -0.82 -4.84
CA GLU A 102 -18.71 -0.89 -6.17
C GLU A 102 -17.77 0.29 -6.44
N ALA A 103 -17.84 1.34 -5.61
CA ALA A 103 -17.00 2.51 -5.77
C ALA A 103 -15.60 2.24 -5.23
N ARG A 104 -14.62 2.97 -5.79
CA ARG A 104 -13.22 2.92 -5.36
C ARG A 104 -12.74 4.34 -5.13
N HIS A 105 -12.30 4.62 -3.92
CA HIS A 105 -11.86 5.96 -3.55
C HIS A 105 -10.37 5.95 -3.22
N SER A 106 -9.63 6.89 -3.79
CA SER A 106 -8.22 7.03 -3.49
C SER A 106 -8.03 7.37 -2.01
N ALA A 107 -7.31 6.52 -1.30
CA ALA A 107 -6.98 6.77 0.11
C ALA A 107 -5.58 7.34 0.25
N SER A 108 -4.64 6.85 -0.53
CA SER A 108 -3.29 7.39 -0.56
C SER A 108 -2.62 7.03 -1.88
N SER A 109 -1.61 7.78 -2.24
CA SER A 109 -0.80 7.50 -3.43
C SER A 109 0.54 8.19 -3.31
N GLY A 110 1.49 7.73 -4.10
CA GLY A 110 2.80 8.36 -4.10
C GLY A 110 3.80 7.68 -5.00
N LYS A 111 5.01 8.23 -4.95
CA LYS A 111 6.17 7.71 -5.68
C LYS A 111 7.33 7.58 -4.72
N ILE A 112 8.01 6.44 -4.81
CA ILE A 112 9.16 6.12 -3.99
C ILE A 112 10.33 5.84 -4.91
N ARG A 113 11.49 6.40 -4.58
CA ARG A 113 12.71 6.09 -5.30
C ARG A 113 13.38 4.88 -4.63
N LEU A 114 13.79 3.92 -5.46
CA LEU A 114 14.52 2.76 -5.01
C LEU A 114 15.98 2.82 -5.48
N CYS A 115 16.85 2.05 -4.83
CA CYS A 115 18.26 1.93 -5.20
C CYS A 115 18.70 0.49 -5.04
N ARG A 116 19.84 0.17 -5.60
CA ARG A 116 20.48 -1.12 -5.40
C ARG A 116 21.53 -1.08 -4.31
#